data_9ca17c174a1ab556cbb121c8e4390463
#
_entry.id   9ca17c174a1ab556cbb121c8e4390463
#
_cell.length_a   1.000
_cell.length_b   1.000
_cell.length_c   1.000
_cell.angle_alpha   90.00
_cell.angle_beta   90.00
_cell.angle_gamma   90.00
#
_symmetry.space_group_name_H-M   'P 1'
#
loop_
_entity.id
_entity.type
_entity.pdbx_description
1 polymer ?
#
loop_
_entity_poly.entity_id
_entity_poly.type
_entity_poly.pdbx_seq_one_letter_code
_entity_poly.pdbx_strand_id
1 'polypeptide(L)'
;MKMTRHAPFEKLSNIFKDYPYIASAYLFGSHVSGKENQESDVDIAILIKGNAPRGRELLHEEDYLAYKVAKVLGAKEVDLIDLNSKGMIFQHNVLRTGNLIYDSDPAFRIKFETSVIIRFCDFEPTLRYLEGHQLQGRIGRYTRP
;
A
#
# COMPACT_ATOMS: atom_id res chain seq x y z
N MET A 1 -8.93 -2.14 -10.21
CA MET A 1 -8.63 -3.02 -9.04
C MET A 1 -9.91 -3.31 -8.29
N LYS A 2 -10.16 -4.57 -8.01
CA LYS A 2 -11.35 -4.96 -7.23
C LYS A 2 -11.08 -4.76 -5.74
N MET A 3 -12.10 -4.28 -5.03
CA MET A 3 -12.01 -4.15 -3.58
C MET A 3 -12.25 -5.51 -2.92
N THR A 4 -11.37 -5.88 -2.00
CA THR A 4 -11.51 -7.11 -1.23
C THR A 4 -12.62 -6.93 -0.19
N ARG A 5 -13.60 -7.83 -0.24
CA ARG A 5 -14.76 -7.81 0.67
C ARG A 5 -14.81 -9.06 1.53
N HIS A 6 -13.84 -9.20 2.41
CA HIS A 6 -13.89 -10.22 3.45
C HIS A 6 -14.30 -9.60 4.77
N ALA A 7 -15.05 -10.34 5.58
CA ALA A 7 -15.61 -9.83 6.82
C ALA A 7 -14.62 -9.07 7.73
N PRO A 8 -13.38 -9.55 7.93
CA PRO A 8 -12.42 -8.79 8.73
C PRO A 8 -12.06 -7.44 8.13
N PHE A 9 -11.97 -7.36 6.79
CA PHE A 9 -11.60 -6.12 6.10
C PHE A 9 -12.76 -5.13 6.03
N GLU A 10 -14.01 -5.60 6.04
CA GLU A 10 -15.16 -4.71 6.11
C GLU A 10 -15.18 -3.90 7.41
N LYS A 11 -14.76 -4.50 8.51
CA LYS A 11 -14.67 -3.81 9.81
C LYS A 11 -13.64 -2.69 9.80
N LEU A 12 -12.62 -2.78 8.95
CA LEU A 12 -11.59 -1.75 8.82
C LEU A 12 -12.14 -0.44 8.28
N SER A 13 -13.18 -0.48 7.46
CA SER A 13 -13.82 0.74 6.95
C SER A 13 -14.28 1.64 8.09
N ASN A 14 -14.78 1.08 9.18
CA ASN A 14 -15.22 1.86 10.34
C ASN A 14 -14.05 2.53 11.06
N ILE A 15 -12.88 1.89 11.04
CA ILE A 15 -11.67 2.45 11.64
C ILE A 15 -11.12 3.56 10.75
N PHE A 16 -10.97 3.30 9.44
CA PHE A 16 -10.39 4.27 8.51
C PHE A 16 -11.23 5.53 8.37
N LYS A 17 -12.54 5.44 8.57
CA LYS A 17 -13.44 6.61 8.51
C LYS A 17 -13.09 7.70 9.51
N ASP A 18 -12.45 7.36 10.61
CA ASP A 18 -12.01 8.34 11.61
C ASP A 18 -10.79 9.14 11.15
N TYR A 19 -10.23 8.79 9.99
CA TYR A 19 -9.05 9.43 9.42
C TYR A 19 -9.40 10.00 8.04
N PRO A 20 -10.00 11.19 7.97
CA PRO A 20 -10.51 11.74 6.70
C PRO A 20 -9.43 12.00 5.65
N TYR A 21 -8.18 12.08 6.05
CA TYR A 21 -7.08 12.23 5.11
C TYR A 21 -6.67 10.92 4.42
N ILE A 22 -7.18 9.77 4.86
CA ILE A 22 -6.92 8.50 4.18
C ILE A 22 -7.90 8.35 3.03
N ALA A 23 -7.39 8.42 1.80
CA ALA A 23 -8.21 8.25 0.59
C ALA A 23 -8.51 6.79 0.32
N SER A 24 -7.52 5.92 0.46
CA SER A 24 -7.66 4.50 0.20
C SER A 24 -6.60 3.69 0.94
N ALA A 25 -6.82 2.38 1.03
CA ALA A 25 -5.87 1.46 1.64
C ALA A 25 -5.79 0.17 0.82
N TYR A 26 -4.60 -0.38 0.74
CA TYR A 26 -4.28 -1.58 -0.05
C TYR A 26 -3.63 -2.62 0.84
N LEU A 27 -4.14 -3.84 0.77
CA LEU A 27 -3.49 -4.99 1.39
C LEU A 27 -2.46 -5.54 0.41
N PHE A 28 -1.24 -5.74 0.86
CA PHE A 28 -0.18 -6.28 0.00
C PHE A 28 0.72 -7.22 0.80
N GLY A 29 1.75 -7.79 0.15
CA GLY A 29 2.68 -8.69 0.79
C GLY A 29 2.15 -10.13 0.90
N SER A 30 2.54 -10.85 1.94
CA SER A 30 2.26 -12.28 2.10
C SER A 30 0.77 -12.61 2.20
N HIS A 31 -0.03 -11.72 2.77
CA HIS A 31 -1.48 -11.91 2.89
C HIS A 31 -2.21 -11.92 1.54
N VAL A 32 -1.66 -11.24 0.54
CA VAL A 32 -2.21 -11.26 -0.81
C VAL A 32 -1.83 -12.52 -1.55
N SER A 33 -0.60 -13.01 -1.33
CA SER A 33 -0.08 -14.18 -2.03
C SER A 33 -0.59 -15.52 -1.46
N GLY A 34 -1.36 -15.51 -0.39
CA GLY A 34 -1.87 -16.71 0.24
C GLY A 34 -0.85 -17.48 1.05
N LYS A 35 0.28 -16.87 1.37
CA LYS A 35 1.34 -17.47 2.20
C LYS A 35 1.23 -17.06 3.66
N GLU A 36 0.14 -16.44 4.01
CA GLU A 36 -0.11 -16.02 5.37
C GLU A 36 -0.41 -17.20 6.29
N ASN A 37 -0.04 -17.03 7.53
CA ASN A 37 -0.58 -17.80 8.64
C ASN A 37 -1.19 -16.81 9.64
N GLN A 38 -1.87 -17.32 10.68
CA GLN A 38 -2.57 -16.46 11.64
C GLN A 38 -1.65 -15.52 12.41
N GLU A 39 -0.36 -15.81 12.46
CA GLU A 39 0.62 -15.02 13.18
C GLU A 39 1.46 -14.13 12.25
N SER A 40 1.20 -14.20 10.94
CA SER A 40 1.93 -13.37 9.96
C SER A 40 1.62 -11.89 10.13
N ASP A 41 2.63 -11.07 9.91
CA ASP A 41 2.46 -9.63 9.84
C ASP A 41 1.59 -9.27 8.63
N VAL A 42 0.77 -8.25 8.81
CA VAL A 42 -0.10 -7.75 7.74
C VAL A 42 0.50 -6.44 7.23
N ASP A 43 0.67 -6.36 5.92
CA ASP A 43 1.19 -5.15 5.26
C ASP A 43 0.03 -4.39 4.61
N ILE A 44 -0.16 -3.14 5.02
CA ILE A 44 -1.19 -2.25 4.48
C ILE A 44 -0.54 -0.95 4.03
N ALA A 45 -0.77 -0.59 2.78
CA ALA A 45 -0.35 0.70 2.24
C ALA A 45 -1.56 1.65 2.26
N ILE A 46 -1.37 2.85 2.81
CA ILE A 46 -2.41 3.89 2.81
C ILE A 46 -2.03 5.00 1.85
N LEU A 47 -3.03 5.50 1.15
CA LEU A 47 -2.90 6.67 0.29
C LEU A 47 -3.50 7.86 1.03
N ILE A 48 -2.67 8.86 1.35
CA ILE A 48 -3.10 10.00 2.14
C ILE A 48 -3.23 11.27 1.30
N LYS A 49 -4.20 12.09 1.69
CA LYS A 49 -4.47 13.37 1.04
C LYS A 49 -3.68 14.50 1.69
N GLY A 50 -3.65 15.66 1.05
CA GLY A 50 -2.86 16.80 1.50
C GLY A 50 -3.26 17.41 2.84
N ASN A 51 -4.44 17.04 3.38
CA ASN A 51 -4.90 17.51 4.68
C ASN A 51 -4.43 16.63 5.86
N ALA A 52 -3.53 15.69 5.60
CA ALA A 52 -2.96 14.84 6.64
C ALA A 52 -2.07 15.63 7.61
N PRO A 53 -2.00 15.21 8.88
CA PRO A 53 -0.99 15.73 9.80
C PRO A 53 0.41 15.47 9.27
N ARG A 54 1.41 16.14 9.83
CA ARG A 54 2.81 16.01 9.42
C ARG A 54 3.70 15.63 10.58
N GLY A 55 4.84 15.02 10.26
CA GLY A 55 5.88 14.72 11.22
C GLY A 55 5.44 13.75 12.30
N ARG A 56 5.72 14.10 13.54
CA ARG A 56 5.43 13.24 14.69
C ARG A 56 3.95 12.97 14.90
N GLU A 57 3.12 13.93 14.60
CA GLU A 57 1.67 13.78 14.72
C GLU A 57 1.15 12.69 13.79
N LEU A 58 1.61 12.68 12.54
CA LEU A 58 1.26 11.62 11.60
C LEU A 58 1.76 10.26 12.07
N LEU A 59 2.99 10.17 12.55
CA LEU A 59 3.54 8.92 13.07
C LEU A 59 2.73 8.38 14.24
N HIS A 60 2.32 9.23 15.17
CA HIS A 60 1.48 8.82 16.29
C HIS A 60 0.13 8.30 15.83
N GLU A 61 -0.50 8.98 14.89
CA GLU A 61 -1.77 8.54 14.35
C GLU A 61 -1.64 7.21 13.61
N GLU A 62 -0.58 7.05 12.82
CA GLU A 62 -0.33 5.80 12.10
C GLU A 62 -0.06 4.63 13.05
N ASP A 63 0.71 4.84 14.10
CA ASP A 63 0.99 3.80 15.10
C ASP A 63 -0.29 3.36 15.81
N TYR A 64 -1.12 4.32 16.19
CA TYR A 64 -2.39 4.02 16.84
C TYR A 64 -3.37 3.33 15.89
N LEU A 65 -3.39 3.76 14.65
CA LEU A 65 -4.20 3.15 13.60
C LEU A 65 -3.76 1.70 13.35
N ALA A 66 -2.47 1.46 13.23
CA ALA A 66 -1.91 0.13 13.06
C ALA A 66 -2.30 -0.81 14.20
N TYR A 67 -2.27 -0.31 15.42
CA TYR A 67 -2.69 -1.06 16.60
C TYR A 67 -4.17 -1.45 16.51
N LYS A 68 -5.04 -0.52 16.16
CA LYS A 68 -6.48 -0.79 16.03
C LYS A 68 -6.76 -1.82 14.93
N VAL A 69 -6.08 -1.68 13.79
CA VAL A 69 -6.22 -2.61 12.66
C VAL A 69 -5.75 -4.00 13.06
N ALA A 70 -4.62 -4.11 13.74
CA ALA A 70 -4.09 -5.39 14.20
C ALA A 70 -5.09 -6.11 15.11
N LYS A 71 -5.73 -5.37 16.01
CA LYS A 71 -6.75 -5.94 16.89
C LYS A 71 -7.95 -6.50 16.12
N VAL A 72 -8.44 -5.74 15.15
CA VAL A 72 -9.60 -6.17 14.36
C VAL A 72 -9.27 -7.39 13.52
N LEU A 73 -8.06 -7.46 12.96
CA LEU A 73 -7.64 -8.58 12.11
C LEU A 73 -7.16 -9.79 12.90
N GLY A 74 -6.94 -9.64 14.21
CA GLY A 74 -6.30 -10.71 14.99
C GLY A 74 -4.86 -10.96 14.55
N ALA A 75 -4.21 -9.97 13.95
CA ALA A 75 -2.83 -10.07 13.52
C ALA A 75 -1.90 -9.72 14.67
N LYS A 76 -0.70 -10.31 14.64
CA LYS A 76 0.33 -10.01 15.63
C LYS A 76 0.82 -8.58 15.49
N GLU A 77 1.04 -8.16 14.26
CA GLU A 77 1.52 -6.82 13.94
C GLU A 77 0.98 -6.38 12.58
N VAL A 78 0.72 -5.10 12.44
CA VAL A 78 0.33 -4.48 11.17
C VAL A 78 1.37 -3.44 10.80
N ASP A 79 1.95 -3.60 9.61
CA ASP A 79 2.87 -2.64 9.02
C ASP A 79 2.06 -1.69 8.15
N LEU A 80 1.92 -0.47 8.62
CA LEU A 80 1.17 0.57 7.91
C LEU A 80 2.15 1.48 7.19
N ILE A 81 2.07 1.51 5.88
CA ILE A 81 3.01 2.21 5.03
C ILE A 81 2.30 3.35 4.31
N ASP A 82 2.90 4.54 4.38
CA ASP A 82 2.44 5.69 3.61
C ASP A 82 2.90 5.53 2.16
N LEU A 83 1.96 5.20 1.28
CA LEU A 83 2.25 4.94 -0.12
C LEU A 83 2.77 6.19 -0.84
N ASN A 84 2.32 7.38 -0.45
CA ASN A 84 2.74 8.64 -1.06
C ASN A 84 4.24 8.88 -0.92
N SER A 85 4.83 8.44 0.19
CA SER A 85 6.24 8.67 0.49
C SER A 85 7.18 7.67 -0.18
N LYS A 86 6.66 6.64 -0.83
CA LYS A 86 7.46 5.60 -1.45
C LYS A 86 7.81 5.94 -2.90
N GLY A 87 8.87 5.29 -3.40
CA GLY A 87 9.27 5.43 -4.79
C GLY A 87 8.28 4.77 -5.76
N MET A 88 8.38 5.16 -7.01
CA MET A 88 7.49 4.73 -8.09
C MET A 88 7.45 3.21 -8.27
N ILE A 89 8.59 2.54 -8.15
CA ILE A 89 8.66 1.08 -8.33
C ILE A 89 7.85 0.37 -7.25
N PHE A 90 8.01 0.80 -6.00
CA PHE A 90 7.24 0.25 -4.89
C PHE A 90 5.74 0.54 -5.07
N GLN A 91 5.39 1.78 -5.41
CA GLN A 91 4.01 2.18 -5.65
C GLN A 91 3.37 1.31 -6.74
N HIS A 92 4.05 1.16 -7.87
CA HIS A 92 3.57 0.34 -8.97
C HIS A 92 3.38 -1.13 -8.54
N ASN A 93 4.30 -1.66 -7.75
CA ASN A 93 4.20 -3.04 -7.28
C ASN A 93 2.97 -3.24 -6.38
N VAL A 94 2.70 -2.30 -5.49
CA VAL A 94 1.50 -2.35 -4.64
C VAL A 94 0.23 -2.31 -5.48
N LEU A 95 0.17 -1.43 -6.49
CA LEU A 95 -1.00 -1.34 -7.36
C LEU A 95 -1.20 -2.60 -8.20
N ARG A 96 -0.11 -3.23 -8.63
CA ARG A 96 -0.17 -4.44 -9.46
C ARG A 96 -0.57 -5.67 -8.67
N THR A 97 -0.05 -5.84 -7.45
CA THR A 97 -0.18 -7.07 -6.70
C THR A 97 -1.11 -6.95 -5.49
N GLY A 98 -1.38 -5.75 -5.02
CA GLY A 98 -2.19 -5.53 -3.83
C GLY A 98 -3.69 -5.59 -4.10
N ASN A 99 -4.44 -5.65 -3.01
CA ASN A 99 -5.90 -5.61 -3.04
C ASN A 99 -6.40 -4.35 -2.34
N LEU A 100 -7.32 -3.65 -3.00
CA LEU A 100 -7.96 -2.47 -2.42
C LEU A 100 -8.93 -2.92 -1.32
N ILE A 101 -8.70 -2.46 -0.09
CA ILE A 101 -9.54 -2.83 1.07
C ILE A 101 -10.36 -1.66 1.61
N TYR A 102 -10.01 -0.43 1.24
CA TYR A 102 -10.74 0.76 1.65
C TYR A 102 -10.60 1.84 0.57
N ASP A 103 -11.68 2.55 0.29
CA ASP A 103 -11.70 3.58 -0.76
C ASP A 103 -12.74 4.65 -0.43
N SER A 104 -12.29 5.75 0.18
CA SER A 104 -13.16 6.86 0.57
C SER A 104 -13.19 7.99 -0.46
N ASP A 105 -12.17 8.04 -1.34
CA ASP A 105 -12.06 9.09 -2.36
C ASP A 105 -11.56 8.47 -3.67
N PRO A 106 -12.46 7.81 -4.42
CA PRO A 106 -12.07 7.15 -5.67
C PRO A 106 -11.44 8.10 -6.69
N ALA A 107 -11.89 9.34 -6.77
CA ALA A 107 -11.33 10.30 -7.73
C ALA A 107 -9.85 10.59 -7.42
N PHE A 108 -9.53 10.79 -6.15
CA PHE A 108 -8.16 11.01 -5.71
C PHE A 108 -7.31 9.76 -5.97
N ARG A 109 -7.84 8.59 -5.64
CA ARG A 109 -7.16 7.31 -5.85
C ARG A 109 -6.85 7.07 -7.33
N ILE A 110 -7.83 7.23 -8.20
CA ILE A 110 -7.66 6.99 -9.64
C ILE A 110 -6.62 7.93 -10.22
N LYS A 111 -6.62 9.19 -9.81
CA LYS A 111 -5.62 10.16 -10.25
C LYS A 111 -4.21 9.74 -9.83
N PHE A 112 -4.05 9.27 -8.59
CA PHE A 112 -2.78 8.77 -8.09
C PHE A 112 -2.33 7.52 -8.85
N GLU A 113 -3.21 6.53 -8.99
CA GLU A 113 -2.89 5.27 -9.68
C GLU A 113 -2.50 5.53 -11.14
N THR A 114 -3.24 6.38 -11.83
CA THR A 114 -2.94 6.74 -13.22
C THR A 114 -1.55 7.38 -13.32
N SER A 115 -1.23 8.29 -12.42
CA SER A 115 0.09 8.94 -12.38
C SER A 115 1.21 7.93 -12.19
N VAL A 116 1.03 6.98 -11.29
CA VAL A 116 2.04 5.93 -11.05
C VAL A 116 2.22 5.05 -12.28
N ILE A 117 1.12 4.63 -12.90
CA ILE A 117 1.16 3.77 -14.09
C ILE A 117 1.89 4.48 -15.24
N ILE A 118 1.55 5.74 -15.50
CA ILE A 118 2.19 6.52 -16.57
C ILE A 118 3.69 6.66 -16.31
N ARG A 119 4.08 7.04 -15.10
CA ARG A 119 5.50 7.18 -14.75
C ARG A 119 6.25 5.86 -14.86
N PHE A 120 5.64 4.77 -14.46
CA PHE A 120 6.25 3.45 -14.57
C PHE A 120 6.41 3.05 -16.03
N CYS A 121 5.41 3.26 -16.88
CA CYS A 121 5.49 2.95 -18.32
C CYS A 121 6.62 3.75 -19.00
N ASP A 122 6.81 5.00 -18.61
CA ASP A 122 7.89 5.82 -19.14
C ASP A 122 9.28 5.34 -18.68
N PHE A 123 9.36 4.79 -17.50
CA PHE A 123 10.62 4.32 -16.91
C PHE A 123 10.97 2.89 -17.29
N GLU A 124 9.99 2.06 -17.60
CA GLU A 124 10.18 0.61 -17.85
C GLU A 124 11.25 0.29 -18.93
N PRO A 125 11.30 0.99 -20.07
CA PRO A 125 12.37 0.72 -21.06
C PRO A 125 13.77 0.97 -20.49
N THR A 126 13.94 2.00 -19.67
CA THR A 126 15.21 2.28 -18.99
C THR A 126 15.57 1.16 -18.04
N LEU A 127 14.60 0.67 -17.29
CA LEU A 127 14.79 -0.42 -16.34
C LEU A 127 15.23 -1.71 -17.05
N ARG A 128 14.58 -2.06 -18.16
CA ARG A 128 14.96 -3.21 -18.98
C ARG A 128 16.38 -3.08 -19.53
N TYR A 129 16.74 -1.89 -19.99
CA TYR A 129 18.07 -1.61 -20.48
C TYR A 129 19.13 -1.85 -19.40
N LEU A 130 18.90 -1.33 -18.19
CA LEU A 130 19.82 -1.49 -17.06
C LEU A 130 19.93 -2.95 -16.64
N GLU A 131 18.84 -3.68 -16.61
CA GLU A 131 18.84 -5.10 -16.28
C GLU A 131 19.63 -5.93 -17.28
N GLY A 132 19.57 -5.56 -18.56
CA GLY A 132 20.31 -6.23 -19.62
C GLY A 132 21.80 -5.93 -19.64
N HIS A 133 22.29 -4.95 -18.86
CA HIS A 133 23.67 -4.49 -18.85
C HIS A 133 24.41 -4.79 -17.55
N GLN A 134 24.25 -6.01 -17.02
CA GLN A 134 24.96 -6.52 -15.84
C GLN A 134 24.60 -5.87 -14.49
N LEU A 135 23.64 -4.99 -14.46
CA LEU A 135 23.09 -4.45 -13.20
C LEU A 135 21.92 -5.26 -12.72
N GLN A 136 21.56 -6.29 -13.43
CA GLN A 136 20.39 -7.14 -13.21
C GLN A 136 20.28 -7.64 -11.77
N GLY A 137 21.37 -8.11 -11.19
CA GLY A 137 21.37 -8.64 -9.84
C GLY A 137 21.00 -7.61 -8.76
N ARG A 138 21.38 -6.35 -8.97
CA ARG A 138 21.06 -5.25 -8.05
C ARG A 138 19.66 -4.70 -8.28
N ILE A 139 19.33 -4.43 -9.52
CA ILE A 139 18.05 -3.82 -9.87
C ILE A 139 16.92 -4.83 -9.68
N GLY A 140 17.14 -6.08 -10.01
CA GLY A 140 16.15 -7.13 -9.85
C GLY A 140 15.66 -7.32 -8.42
N ARG A 141 16.49 -6.98 -7.41
CA ARG A 141 16.08 -7.03 -6.00
C ARG A 141 14.98 -6.01 -5.66
N TYR A 142 14.95 -4.90 -6.39
CA TYR A 142 13.99 -3.82 -6.16
C TYR A 142 12.77 -3.90 -7.07
N THR A 143 12.85 -4.67 -8.15
CA THR A 143 11.78 -4.74 -9.16
C THR A 143 10.98 -6.03 -9.12
N ARG A 144 11.51 -7.08 -8.54
CA ARG A 144 10.79 -8.35 -8.39
C ARG A 144 9.81 -8.27 -7.23
N PRO A 145 8.58 -8.79 -7.43
CA PRO A 145 7.59 -8.84 -6.37
C PRO A 145 8.00 -9.75 -5.21
#